data_3af41b75533897aa611346660af9046d
#
_entry.id   3af41b75533897aa611346660af9046d
#
_cell.length_a   1.000
_cell.length_b   1.000
_cell.length_c   1.000
_cell.angle_alpha   90.00
_cell.angle_beta   90.00
_cell.angle_gamma   90.00
#
_symmetry.space_group_name_H-M   'P 1'
#
loop_
_entity.id
_entity.type
_entity.pdbx_description
1 polymer ?
#
loop_
_entity_poly.entity_id
_entity_poly.type
_entity_poly.pdbx_seq_one_letter_code
_entity_poly.pdbx_strand_id
1 'polypeptide(L)'
;FKKFYYFYNIYIRNYKFLNNGSQFGEEKFVLGFFNKEYKGKFVDIGCFHPTRHNNTFEMYKLGWKGINIDLNFLTIELFNYFRTKDININAAISDSEIVKKLYFVDELNTQNTLEKNHLTFLKNHHGVIENEISLREIKTKRLDRILDNYEFYDIDFMNIDVEGHELNILNSIDFTKYKIKFICIEMIEHNDLA
;
A
#
# COMPACT_ATOMS: atom_id res chain seq x y z
N PHE A 1 -14.50 21.47 5.64
CA PHE A 1 -13.60 20.85 6.62
C PHE A 1 -12.75 19.73 6.01
N LYS A 2 -13.32 18.70 5.34
CA LYS A 2 -12.57 17.56 4.77
C LYS A 2 -11.44 17.99 3.81
N LYS A 3 -11.72 18.85 2.83
CA LYS A 3 -10.70 19.33 1.85
C LYS A 3 -9.55 20.08 2.51
N PHE A 4 -9.81 20.83 3.57
CA PHE A 4 -8.77 21.53 4.35
C PHE A 4 -7.89 20.53 5.09
N TYR A 5 -8.49 19.47 5.67
CA TYR A 5 -7.77 18.39 6.33
C TYR A 5 -6.85 17.65 5.35
N TYR A 6 -7.33 17.32 4.12
CA TYR A 6 -6.50 16.68 3.10
C TYR A 6 -5.36 17.58 2.65
N PHE A 7 -5.64 18.86 2.38
CA PHE A 7 -4.62 19.85 2.06
C PHE A 7 -3.55 19.93 3.16
N TYR A 8 -3.98 20.02 4.41
CA TYR A 8 -3.06 20.06 5.55
C TYR A 8 -2.17 18.81 5.62
N ASN A 9 -2.73 17.60 5.50
CA ASN A 9 -1.96 16.37 5.58
C ASN A 9 -0.98 16.20 4.43
N ILE A 10 -1.33 16.64 3.21
CA ILE A 10 -0.48 16.47 2.03
C ILE A 10 0.60 17.55 1.97
N TYR A 11 0.25 18.81 2.20
CA TYR A 11 1.15 19.93 1.91
C TYR A 11 1.81 20.53 3.15
N ILE A 12 1.12 20.60 4.29
CA ILE A 12 1.62 21.28 5.48
C ILE A 12 2.28 20.31 6.44
N ARG A 13 1.62 19.23 6.80
CA ARG A 13 2.15 18.21 7.71
C ARG A 13 3.44 17.60 7.17
N ASN A 14 3.52 17.40 5.85
CA ASN A 14 4.72 16.87 5.18
C ASN A 14 5.83 17.87 4.97
N TYR A 15 5.60 19.17 5.09
CA TYR A 15 6.64 20.18 4.93
C TYR A 15 7.80 20.01 5.91
N LYS A 16 7.53 19.46 7.11
CA LYS A 16 8.58 19.14 8.10
C LYS A 16 9.42 17.91 7.74
N PHE A 17 8.95 17.07 6.83
CA PHE A 17 9.58 15.81 6.49
C PHE A 17 10.01 15.79 5.02
N LEU A 18 10.50 16.79 4.44
CA LEU A 18 11.05 17.00 3.08
C LEU A 18 11.28 15.77 2.16
N ASN A 19 10.93 14.56 2.62
CA ASN A 19 11.08 13.28 1.93
C ASN A 19 9.75 12.83 1.33
N ASN A 20 9.42 13.38 0.17
CA ASN A 20 8.43 12.78 -0.72
C ASN A 20 9.09 11.63 -1.47
N GLY A 21 8.32 10.57 -1.77
CA GLY A 21 8.80 9.34 -2.39
C GLY A 21 9.06 8.23 -1.39
N SER A 22 9.76 7.19 -1.81
CA SER A 22 10.10 6.02 -1.01
C SER A 22 11.02 6.32 0.17
N GLN A 23 11.14 5.36 1.08
CA GLN A 23 12.04 5.47 2.24
C GLN A 23 13.51 5.26 1.86
N PHE A 24 13.78 4.30 0.98
CA PHE A 24 15.13 3.83 0.66
C PHE A 24 15.51 3.99 -0.81
N GLY A 25 14.64 4.56 -1.64
CA GLY A 25 14.90 4.83 -3.06
C GLY A 25 14.50 3.70 -3.99
N GLU A 26 13.57 2.83 -3.57
CA GLU A 26 13.07 1.69 -4.34
C GLU A 26 12.56 2.10 -5.71
N GLU A 27 11.81 3.19 -5.78
CA GLU A 27 11.28 3.71 -7.04
C GLU A 27 12.39 4.17 -8.01
N LYS A 28 13.51 4.68 -7.48
CA LYS A 28 14.64 5.12 -8.31
C LYS A 28 15.33 3.92 -8.95
N PHE A 29 15.45 2.83 -8.19
CA PHE A 29 15.99 1.58 -8.71
C PHE A 29 15.13 1.07 -9.88
N VAL A 30 13.84 0.97 -9.70
CA VAL A 30 12.91 0.50 -10.75
C VAL A 30 12.90 1.44 -11.95
N LEU A 31 12.83 2.75 -11.74
CA LEU A 31 12.85 3.74 -12.83
C LEU A 31 14.15 3.70 -13.65
N GLY A 32 15.25 3.24 -13.07
CA GLY A 32 16.52 3.05 -13.77
C GLY A 32 16.48 2.03 -14.90
N PHE A 33 15.51 1.12 -14.91
CA PHE A 33 15.30 0.13 -15.98
C PHE A 33 14.46 0.64 -17.14
N PHE A 34 13.85 1.81 -17.01
CA PHE A 34 12.96 2.37 -18.02
C PHE A 34 13.54 3.63 -18.65
N ASN A 35 13.21 3.84 -19.93
CA ASN A 35 13.49 5.11 -20.58
C ASN A 35 12.71 6.23 -19.88
N LYS A 36 13.29 7.43 -19.76
CA LYS A 36 12.68 8.61 -19.12
C LYS A 36 11.34 9.01 -19.70
N GLU A 37 11.11 8.74 -20.99
CA GLU A 37 9.84 9.02 -21.67
C GLU A 37 8.79 7.91 -21.46
N TYR A 38 9.18 6.78 -20.90
CA TYR A 38 8.28 5.64 -20.70
C TYR A 38 7.20 5.97 -19.67
N LYS A 39 5.96 5.62 -20.00
CA LYS A 39 4.79 5.78 -19.13
C LYS A 39 4.24 4.41 -18.81
N GLY A 40 4.69 3.85 -17.70
CA GLY A 40 4.31 2.52 -17.26
C GLY A 40 3.03 2.48 -16.44
N LYS A 41 2.74 1.27 -15.97
CA LYS A 41 1.62 0.96 -15.08
C LYS A 41 2.14 0.39 -13.77
N PHE A 42 1.55 0.81 -12.65
CA PHE A 42 1.88 0.27 -11.34
C PHE A 42 0.65 -0.18 -10.54
N VAL A 43 0.88 -1.07 -9.58
CA VAL A 43 -0.07 -1.44 -8.52
C VAL A 43 0.63 -1.24 -7.18
N ASP A 44 -0.01 -0.51 -6.28
CA ASP A 44 0.53 -0.15 -4.96
C ASP A 44 -0.45 -0.64 -3.89
N ILE A 45 -0.05 -1.67 -3.13
CA ILE A 45 -0.88 -2.33 -2.13
C ILE A 45 -0.30 -2.04 -0.75
N GLY A 46 -1.11 -1.44 0.14
CA GLY A 46 -0.65 -0.78 1.34
C GLY A 46 -0.04 0.59 1.03
N CYS A 47 -0.71 1.36 0.18
CA CYS A 47 -0.14 2.58 -0.41
C CYS A 47 0.04 3.75 0.57
N PHE A 48 -0.48 3.67 1.78
CA PHE A 48 -0.31 4.54 2.94
C PHE A 48 -0.56 6.04 2.70
N HIS A 49 0.27 6.72 1.94
CA HIS A 49 0.18 8.16 1.74
C HIS A 49 0.53 8.56 0.30
N PRO A 50 -0.17 9.50 -0.36
CA PRO A 50 0.03 9.79 -1.79
C PRO A 50 1.39 10.39 -2.16
N THR A 51 2.17 10.88 -1.19
CA THR A 51 3.46 11.52 -1.46
C THR A 51 4.59 11.05 -0.54
N ARG A 52 4.29 10.68 0.71
CA ARG A 52 5.29 10.35 1.73
C ARG A 52 5.43 8.84 1.87
N HIS A 53 6.67 8.34 2.00
CA HIS A 53 6.97 6.91 2.14
C HIS A 53 6.18 6.09 1.11
N ASN A 54 6.25 6.54 -0.14
CA ASN A 54 5.42 5.96 -1.18
C ASN A 54 6.27 5.61 -2.40
N ASN A 55 6.33 4.32 -2.70
CA ASN A 55 7.19 3.73 -3.73
C ASN A 55 6.73 4.02 -5.17
N THR A 56 5.55 4.63 -5.34
CA THR A 56 4.97 4.94 -6.65
C THR A 56 4.83 6.44 -6.92
N PHE A 57 5.21 7.30 -5.96
CA PHE A 57 5.01 8.75 -6.10
C PHE A 57 5.80 9.36 -7.25
N GLU A 58 7.10 9.03 -7.41
CA GLU A 58 7.91 9.52 -8.52
C GLU A 58 7.38 9.01 -9.88
N MET A 59 6.91 7.77 -9.93
CA MET A 59 6.28 7.21 -11.13
C MET A 59 5.03 8.01 -11.52
N TYR A 60 4.16 8.33 -10.55
CA TYR A 60 2.99 9.18 -10.77
C TYR A 60 3.36 10.56 -11.32
N LYS A 61 4.40 11.23 -10.77
CA LYS A 61 4.91 12.52 -11.25
C LYS A 61 5.41 12.44 -12.69
N LEU A 62 6.03 11.34 -13.06
CA LEU A 62 6.48 11.06 -14.43
C LEU A 62 5.33 10.70 -15.37
N GLY A 63 4.09 10.62 -14.88
CA GLY A 63 2.90 10.39 -15.68
C GLY A 63 2.56 8.91 -15.88
N TRP A 64 3.13 8.01 -15.11
CA TRP A 64 2.64 6.65 -15.00
C TRP A 64 1.23 6.62 -14.43
N LYS A 65 0.50 5.54 -14.64
CA LYS A 65 -0.85 5.35 -14.10
C LYS A 65 -0.88 4.08 -13.26
N GLY A 66 -1.64 4.11 -12.20
CA GLY A 66 -1.70 2.95 -11.33
C GLY A 66 -3.01 2.73 -10.62
N ILE A 67 -3.02 1.60 -9.89
CA ILE A 67 -4.04 1.24 -8.92
C ILE A 67 -3.39 1.32 -7.54
N ASN A 68 -3.91 2.20 -6.69
CA ASN A 68 -3.52 2.32 -5.29
C ASN A 68 -4.58 1.65 -4.42
N ILE A 69 -4.17 0.76 -3.52
CA ILE A 69 -5.07 -0.01 -2.67
C ILE A 69 -4.62 0.12 -1.21
N ASP A 70 -5.56 0.45 -0.34
CA ASP A 70 -5.31 0.48 1.10
C ASP A 70 -6.59 0.10 1.87
N LEU A 71 -6.42 -0.56 3.00
CA LEU A 71 -7.52 -0.92 3.88
C LEU A 71 -8.06 0.30 4.66
N ASN A 72 -7.24 1.34 4.82
CA ASN A 72 -7.62 2.57 5.50
C ASN A 72 -8.41 3.49 4.57
N PHE A 73 -9.66 3.75 4.91
CA PHE A 73 -10.51 4.64 4.13
C PHE A 73 -9.93 6.05 3.97
N LEU A 74 -9.36 6.59 5.04
CA LEU A 74 -8.82 7.95 5.03
C LEU A 74 -7.59 8.08 4.13
N THR A 75 -6.75 7.05 4.06
CA THR A 75 -5.65 6.95 3.08
C THR A 75 -6.19 7.12 1.65
N ILE A 76 -7.20 6.35 1.29
CA ILE A 76 -7.78 6.41 -0.07
C ILE A 76 -8.43 7.77 -0.37
N GLU A 77 -9.03 8.42 0.62
CA GLU A 77 -9.53 9.80 0.46
C GLU A 77 -8.40 10.80 0.15
N LEU A 78 -7.21 10.64 0.75
CA LEU A 78 -6.03 11.45 0.42
C LEU A 78 -5.55 11.19 -1.01
N PHE A 79 -5.54 9.93 -1.45
CA PHE A 79 -5.22 9.57 -2.83
C PHE A 79 -6.23 10.13 -3.82
N ASN A 80 -7.52 10.03 -3.55
CA ASN A 80 -8.58 10.62 -4.37
C ASN A 80 -8.46 12.13 -4.51
N TYR A 81 -7.97 12.80 -3.46
CA TYR A 81 -7.75 14.24 -3.48
C TYR A 81 -6.50 14.63 -4.30
N PHE A 82 -5.43 13.86 -4.23
CA PHE A 82 -4.13 14.22 -4.80
C PHE A 82 -3.80 13.49 -6.10
N ARG A 83 -4.01 12.15 -6.15
CA ARG A 83 -3.72 11.28 -7.30
C ARG A 83 -4.97 11.02 -8.14
N THR A 84 -5.54 12.06 -8.68
CA THR A 84 -6.82 12.03 -9.41
C THR A 84 -6.78 11.28 -10.73
N LYS A 85 -5.60 10.92 -11.23
CA LYS A 85 -5.40 10.16 -12.48
C LYS A 85 -5.25 8.67 -12.26
N ASP A 86 -5.10 8.26 -11.02
CA ASP A 86 -4.99 6.87 -10.60
C ASP A 86 -6.35 6.31 -10.17
N ILE A 87 -6.44 4.99 -10.13
CA ILE A 87 -7.56 4.25 -9.55
C ILE A 87 -7.22 4.01 -8.07
N ASN A 88 -8.06 4.53 -7.18
CA ASN A 88 -7.81 4.45 -5.73
C ASN A 88 -8.91 3.62 -5.06
N ILE A 89 -8.55 2.54 -4.39
CA ILE A 89 -9.48 1.52 -3.92
C ILE A 89 -9.32 1.28 -2.43
N ASN A 90 -10.39 1.50 -1.67
CA ASN A 90 -10.43 1.08 -0.27
C ASN A 90 -10.78 -0.40 -0.19
N ALA A 91 -9.80 -1.24 0.10
CA ALA A 91 -9.97 -2.68 0.25
C ALA A 91 -8.83 -3.30 1.06
N ALA A 92 -9.14 -4.33 1.82
CA ALA A 92 -8.17 -5.27 2.36
C ALA A 92 -7.97 -6.42 1.37
N ILE A 93 -6.73 -6.69 0.98
CA ILE A 93 -6.41 -7.74 0.01
C ILE A 93 -5.97 -9.01 0.72
N SER A 94 -6.44 -10.16 0.24
CA SER A 94 -6.07 -11.48 0.74
C SER A 94 -6.23 -12.55 -0.36
N ASP A 95 -5.81 -13.77 -0.06
CA ASP A 95 -5.97 -14.96 -0.92
C ASP A 95 -7.42 -15.43 -1.12
N SER A 96 -8.34 -14.94 -0.27
CA SER A 96 -9.75 -15.34 -0.24
C SER A 96 -10.66 -14.16 0.09
N GLU A 97 -11.93 -14.24 -0.36
CA GLU A 97 -12.94 -13.21 -0.12
C GLU A 97 -13.80 -13.59 1.09
N ILE A 98 -13.27 -13.41 2.28
CA ILE A 98 -13.90 -13.74 3.55
C ILE A 98 -13.88 -12.55 4.52
N VAL A 99 -14.61 -12.67 5.62
CA VAL A 99 -14.49 -11.73 6.74
C VAL A 99 -13.29 -12.14 7.58
N LYS A 100 -12.34 -11.25 7.73
CA LYS A 100 -11.16 -11.41 8.59
C LYS A 100 -11.16 -10.41 9.73
N LYS A 101 -10.42 -10.71 10.79
CA LYS A 101 -10.15 -9.78 11.89
C LYS A 101 -9.05 -8.82 11.44
N LEU A 102 -9.30 -7.53 11.59
CA LEU A 102 -8.35 -6.45 11.42
C LEU A 102 -7.90 -5.99 12.80
N TYR A 103 -6.60 -6.00 13.03
CA TYR A 103 -5.97 -5.39 14.20
C TYR A 103 -5.70 -3.93 13.86
N PHE A 104 -6.54 -3.06 14.38
CA PHE A 104 -6.62 -1.65 14.00
C PHE A 104 -6.08 -0.77 15.12
N VAL A 105 -5.09 0.03 14.81
CA VAL A 105 -4.48 1.01 15.73
C VAL A 105 -5.11 2.40 15.51
N ASP A 106 -5.01 2.94 14.30
CA ASP A 106 -5.54 4.28 13.96
C ASP A 106 -5.77 4.43 12.45
N GLU A 107 -6.55 5.44 12.06
CA GLU A 107 -6.99 5.69 10.67
C GLU A 107 -5.85 6.04 9.69
N LEU A 108 -4.73 6.59 10.16
CA LEU A 108 -3.54 6.91 9.36
C LEU A 108 -2.30 6.18 9.86
N ASN A 109 -2.49 5.03 10.47
CA ASN A 109 -1.40 4.23 11.00
C ASN A 109 -0.97 3.19 9.95
N THR A 110 0.33 3.09 9.72
CA THR A 110 0.94 2.07 8.86
C THR A 110 0.79 0.65 9.45
N GLN A 111 0.60 0.54 10.75
CA GLN A 111 0.67 -0.70 11.53
C GLN A 111 -0.67 -1.45 11.62
N ASN A 112 -1.68 -1.06 10.85
CA ASN A 112 -2.92 -1.81 10.76
C ASN A 112 -2.69 -3.10 9.98
N THR A 113 -2.98 -4.27 10.58
CA THR A 113 -2.64 -5.57 9.98
C THR A 113 -3.77 -6.60 10.10
N LEU A 114 -3.79 -7.55 9.18
CA LEU A 114 -4.65 -8.74 9.25
C LEU A 114 -3.95 -9.90 10.00
N GLU A 115 -2.66 -9.76 10.31
CA GLU A 115 -1.83 -10.82 10.88
C GLU A 115 -1.66 -10.68 12.40
N LYS A 116 -2.18 -11.66 13.15
CA LYS A 116 -2.05 -11.68 14.61
C LYS A 116 -0.59 -11.75 15.05
N ASN A 117 0.23 -12.51 14.34
CA ASN A 117 1.64 -12.70 14.71
C ASN A 117 2.45 -11.42 14.59
N HIS A 118 2.05 -10.52 13.69
CA HIS A 118 2.65 -9.19 13.54
C HIS A 118 2.49 -8.31 14.79
N LEU A 119 1.48 -8.57 15.63
CA LEU A 119 1.27 -7.81 16.89
C LEU A 119 2.44 -7.91 17.86
N THR A 120 3.12 -9.06 17.90
CA THR A 120 4.30 -9.25 18.77
C THR A 120 5.43 -8.33 18.29
N PHE A 121 5.66 -8.27 16.99
CA PHE A 121 6.62 -7.36 16.37
C PHE A 121 6.27 -5.89 16.69
N LEU A 122 5.02 -5.48 16.53
CA LEU A 122 4.57 -4.13 16.82
C LEU A 122 4.79 -3.73 18.29
N LYS A 123 4.52 -4.64 19.21
CA LYS A 123 4.77 -4.41 20.65
C LYS A 123 6.26 -4.23 20.95
N ASN A 124 7.11 -5.07 20.37
CA ASN A 124 8.54 -5.11 20.67
C ASN A 124 9.31 -3.96 20.00
N HIS A 125 8.95 -3.59 18.78
CA HIS A 125 9.74 -2.65 17.96
C HIS A 125 9.10 -1.28 17.82
N HIS A 126 7.77 -1.17 17.89
CA HIS A 126 7.05 0.09 17.69
C HIS A 126 6.36 0.63 18.95
N GLY A 127 6.48 -0.09 20.08
CA GLY A 127 5.92 0.35 21.36
C GLY A 127 4.39 0.44 21.38
N VAL A 128 3.70 -0.26 20.47
CA VAL A 128 2.24 -0.31 20.43
C VAL A 128 1.70 -1.03 21.66
N ILE A 129 0.87 -0.35 22.44
CA ILE A 129 0.27 -0.90 23.65
C ILE A 129 -0.99 -1.68 23.30
N GLU A 130 -1.20 -2.83 23.90
CA GLU A 130 -2.34 -3.71 23.60
C GLU A 130 -3.71 -3.01 23.69
N ASN A 131 -3.85 -2.07 24.61
CA ASN A 131 -5.05 -1.28 24.80
C ASN A 131 -5.33 -0.27 23.66
N GLU A 132 -4.35 -0.02 22.80
CA GLU A 132 -4.49 0.85 21.62
C GLU A 132 -5.00 0.08 20.40
N ILE A 133 -4.99 -1.25 20.45
CA ILE A 133 -5.42 -2.11 19.35
C ILE A 133 -6.90 -2.43 19.50
N SER A 134 -7.69 -2.01 18.54
CA SER A 134 -9.09 -2.42 18.41
C SER A 134 -9.25 -3.53 17.38
N LEU A 135 -10.11 -4.51 17.67
CA LEU A 135 -10.46 -5.55 16.72
C LEU A 135 -11.67 -5.08 15.90
N ARG A 136 -11.51 -5.10 14.57
CA ARG A 136 -12.58 -4.82 13.62
C ARG A 136 -12.77 -6.03 12.71
N GLU A 137 -13.92 -6.14 12.08
CA GLU A 137 -14.16 -7.10 11.01
C GLU A 137 -14.06 -6.38 9.67
N ILE A 138 -13.34 -6.98 8.72
CA ILE A 138 -13.21 -6.45 7.38
C ILE A 138 -13.38 -7.57 6.36
N LYS A 139 -14.16 -7.30 5.30
CA LYS A 139 -14.28 -8.24 4.18
C LYS A 139 -13.09 -8.06 3.24
N THR A 140 -12.35 -9.13 3.03
CA THR A 140 -11.21 -9.14 2.11
C THR A 140 -11.65 -9.31 0.66
N LYS A 141 -10.78 -8.92 -0.26
CA LYS A 141 -10.90 -9.13 -1.70
C LYS A 141 -9.65 -9.79 -2.23
N ARG A 142 -9.79 -10.53 -3.31
CA ARG A 142 -8.63 -11.04 -4.05
C ARG A 142 -8.12 -9.96 -5.01
N LEU A 143 -6.78 -9.87 -5.17
CA LEU A 143 -6.19 -8.89 -6.07
C LEU A 143 -6.55 -9.16 -7.54
N ASP A 144 -6.57 -10.44 -7.97
CA ASP A 144 -6.95 -10.80 -9.33
C ASP A 144 -8.34 -10.28 -9.72
N ARG A 145 -9.31 -10.27 -8.80
CA ARG A 145 -10.65 -9.71 -9.06
C ARG A 145 -10.62 -8.20 -9.30
N ILE A 146 -9.77 -7.52 -8.57
CA ILE A 146 -9.60 -6.07 -8.75
C ILE A 146 -8.94 -5.81 -10.11
N LEU A 147 -7.85 -6.49 -10.41
CA LEU A 147 -7.12 -6.33 -11.66
C LEU A 147 -8.00 -6.62 -12.89
N ASP A 148 -8.84 -7.67 -12.82
CA ASP A 148 -9.81 -8.01 -13.87
C ASP A 148 -10.84 -6.92 -14.10
N ASN A 149 -11.41 -6.35 -13.03
CA ASN A 149 -12.41 -5.29 -13.14
C ASN A 149 -11.90 -4.03 -13.86
N TYR A 150 -10.59 -3.81 -13.84
CA TYR A 150 -9.95 -2.66 -14.49
C TYR A 150 -9.13 -3.05 -15.72
N GLU A 151 -9.18 -4.32 -16.16
CA GLU A 151 -8.42 -4.85 -17.30
C GLU A 151 -6.90 -4.55 -17.18
N PHE A 152 -6.36 -4.71 -15.97
CA PHE A 152 -5.01 -4.32 -15.61
C PHE A 152 -4.07 -5.53 -15.64
N TYR A 153 -3.72 -6.03 -16.84
CA TYR A 153 -3.01 -7.29 -17.04
C TYR A 153 -1.50 -7.13 -17.16
N ASP A 154 -1.02 -6.04 -17.77
CA ASP A 154 0.40 -5.73 -17.93
C ASP A 154 0.78 -4.69 -16.87
N ILE A 155 1.65 -5.06 -15.94
CA ILE A 155 2.07 -4.27 -14.77
C ILE A 155 3.58 -4.12 -14.82
N ASP A 156 4.08 -2.89 -14.87
CA ASP A 156 5.51 -2.64 -14.89
C ASP A 156 6.11 -2.70 -13.47
N PHE A 157 5.36 -2.26 -12.47
CA PHE A 157 5.79 -2.27 -11.08
C PHE A 157 4.63 -2.59 -10.13
N MET A 158 4.86 -3.52 -9.20
CA MET A 158 3.94 -3.85 -8.12
C MET A 158 4.67 -3.66 -6.79
N ASN A 159 4.10 -2.84 -5.91
CA ASN A 159 4.52 -2.69 -4.52
C ASN A 159 3.55 -3.41 -3.60
N ILE A 160 4.06 -4.17 -2.63
CA ILE A 160 3.29 -4.89 -1.61
C ILE A 160 3.93 -4.60 -0.26
N ASP A 161 3.20 -3.85 0.56
CA ASP A 161 3.63 -3.42 1.89
C ASP A 161 2.40 -3.41 2.81
N VAL A 162 2.14 -4.54 3.47
CA VAL A 162 0.87 -4.81 4.18
C VAL A 162 1.07 -5.43 5.55
N GLU A 163 2.25 -5.20 6.13
CA GLU A 163 2.54 -5.50 7.54
C GLU A 163 2.31 -6.99 7.89
N GLY A 164 2.95 -7.87 7.10
CA GLY A 164 3.02 -9.32 7.35
C GLY A 164 2.01 -10.16 6.55
N HIS A 165 1.18 -9.57 5.67
CA HIS A 165 0.17 -10.28 4.89
C HIS A 165 0.55 -10.47 3.40
N GLU A 166 1.81 -10.23 3.03
CA GLU A 166 2.34 -10.18 1.65
C GLU A 166 2.15 -11.50 0.92
N LEU A 167 2.42 -12.63 1.59
CA LEU A 167 2.28 -13.97 0.98
C LEU A 167 0.83 -14.27 0.56
N ASN A 168 -0.14 -13.84 1.35
CA ASN A 168 -1.55 -14.01 1.02
C ASN A 168 -1.94 -13.20 -0.23
N ILE A 169 -1.33 -12.01 -0.40
CA ILE A 169 -1.53 -11.20 -1.60
C ILE A 169 -0.95 -11.89 -2.82
N LEU A 170 0.29 -12.42 -2.74
CA LEU A 170 0.91 -13.16 -3.82
C LEU A 170 0.07 -14.39 -4.23
N ASN A 171 -0.52 -15.09 -3.27
CA ASN A 171 -1.43 -16.22 -3.51
C ASN A 171 -2.78 -15.80 -4.13
N SER A 172 -3.09 -14.51 -4.16
CA SER A 172 -4.30 -13.97 -4.79
C SER A 172 -4.13 -13.64 -6.27
N ILE A 173 -2.95 -13.89 -6.85
CA ILE A 173 -2.60 -13.53 -8.23
C ILE A 173 -2.29 -14.78 -9.04
N ASP A 174 -2.80 -14.84 -10.26
CA ASP A 174 -2.36 -15.81 -11.28
C ASP A 174 -1.24 -15.18 -12.14
N PHE A 175 0.00 -15.50 -11.84
CA PHE A 175 1.17 -14.99 -12.55
C PHE A 175 1.27 -15.49 -14.02
N THR A 176 0.44 -16.44 -14.43
CA THR A 176 0.34 -16.83 -15.84
C THR A 176 -0.51 -15.86 -16.65
N LYS A 177 -1.47 -15.22 -15.97
CA LYS A 177 -2.40 -14.25 -16.54
C LYS A 177 -1.87 -12.82 -16.48
N TYR A 178 -1.29 -12.42 -15.33
CA TYR A 178 -0.80 -11.06 -15.10
C TYR A 178 0.71 -11.00 -15.32
N LYS A 179 1.15 -10.15 -16.27
CA LYS A 179 2.56 -9.93 -16.57
C LYS A 179 3.11 -8.81 -15.70
N ILE A 180 3.89 -9.15 -14.70
CA ILE A 180 4.47 -8.19 -13.76
C ILE A 180 5.98 -8.17 -13.98
N LYS A 181 6.57 -7.00 -14.27
CA LYS A 181 8.01 -6.87 -14.54
C LYS A 181 8.84 -6.77 -13.27
N PHE A 182 8.39 -5.96 -12.30
CA PHE A 182 9.08 -5.76 -11.03
C PHE A 182 8.09 -5.85 -9.88
N ILE A 183 8.48 -6.56 -8.82
CA ILE A 183 7.73 -6.62 -7.57
C ILE A 183 8.68 -6.16 -6.45
N CYS A 184 8.24 -5.18 -5.67
CA CYS A 184 8.83 -4.78 -4.41
C CYS A 184 7.95 -5.31 -3.28
N ILE A 185 8.54 -6.00 -2.31
CA ILE A 185 7.82 -6.59 -1.19
C ILE A 185 8.57 -6.21 0.08
N GLU A 186 7.86 -5.68 1.08
CA GLU A 186 8.40 -5.58 2.42
C GLU A 186 8.48 -6.98 3.04
N MET A 187 9.67 -7.34 3.52
CA MET A 187 9.86 -8.61 4.23
C MET A 187 10.22 -8.34 5.68
N ILE A 188 9.30 -8.64 6.58
CA ILE A 188 9.54 -8.54 8.02
C ILE A 188 10.04 -9.89 8.52
N GLU A 189 11.30 -9.95 8.95
CA GLU A 189 11.84 -11.13 9.62
C GLU A 189 11.28 -11.23 11.05
N HIS A 190 10.43 -12.22 11.27
CA HIS A 190 9.97 -12.58 12.61
C HIS A 190 11.02 -13.47 13.33
N ASN A 191 12.22 -12.95 13.54
CA ASN A 191 13.30 -13.71 14.19
C ASN A 191 13.09 -13.97 15.70
N ASP A 192 11.96 -13.56 16.28
CA ASP A 192 11.65 -13.73 17.71
C ASP A 192 10.82 -14.99 18.02
N LEU A 193 10.84 -16.00 17.13
CA LEU A 193 10.23 -17.32 17.38
C LEU A 193 11.26 -18.36 17.85
N ALA A 194 12.10 -17.97 18.81
CA ALA A 194 12.96 -18.92 19.53
C ALA A 194 12.60 -18.94 21.02
#